data_15e30dfa6e6000a819a62c6b090b2cfc
#
_entry.id   15e30dfa6e6000a819a62c6b090b2cfc
#
_cell.length_a   1.000
_cell.length_b   1.000
_cell.length_c   1.000
_cell.angle_alpha   90.00
_cell.angle_beta   90.00
_cell.angle_gamma   90.00
#
_symmetry.space_group_name_H-M   'P 1'
#
loop_
_entity.id
_entity.type
_entity.pdbx_description
1 polymer ?
#
loop_
_entity_poly.entity_id
_entity_poly.type
_entity_poly.pdbx_seq_one_letter_code
_entity_poly.pdbx_strand_id
1 'polypeptide(L)'
;MRTPLTLALMVLVLGACGDSGPRQAPNKAIKVVSTEQAQLHQLDALNLAIALKRAIRDAGLGCTRVKDAGFVGTYENLEMWTARCETRQWAIFAGPDGSAQVRDCVDMAGTGLPTCEIKQRPKGSFDGSQ
;
A
#
# COMPACT_ATOMS: atom_id res chain seq x y z
N MET A 1 -75.69 22.52 26.07
CA MET A 1 -76.00 21.26 26.77
C MET A 1 -75.18 20.14 26.18
N ARG A 2 -74.30 19.65 26.98
CA ARG A 2 -73.61 18.36 26.97
C ARG A 2 -73.09 17.80 25.64
N THR A 3 -71.90 18.13 25.29
CA THR A 3 -71.03 17.42 24.38
C THR A 3 -70.26 16.34 25.14
N PRO A 4 -70.23 15.08 24.70
CA PRO A 4 -69.21 14.15 25.16
C PRO A 4 -68.00 14.17 24.23
N LEU A 5 -66.87 14.45 24.80
CA LEU A 5 -65.50 14.41 24.28
C LEU A 5 -65.10 12.95 24.07
N THR A 6 -65.02 12.51 22.83
CA THR A 6 -64.46 11.20 22.51
C THR A 6 -62.96 11.32 22.35
N LEU A 7 -62.23 10.83 23.34
CA LEU A 7 -60.78 10.73 23.36
C LEU A 7 -60.37 9.54 22.48
N ALA A 8 -59.83 9.81 21.29
CA ALA A 8 -59.23 8.80 20.44
C ALA A 8 -57.84 8.51 20.93
N LEU A 9 -57.66 7.36 21.55
CA LEU A 9 -56.36 6.84 22.01
C LEU A 9 -55.61 6.28 20.80
N MET A 10 -54.65 7.03 20.30
CA MET A 10 -53.77 6.61 19.20
C MET A 10 -52.63 5.80 19.78
N VAL A 11 -52.70 4.48 19.67
CA VAL A 11 -51.65 3.56 20.07
C VAL A 11 -50.57 3.60 18.98
N LEU A 12 -49.44 4.25 19.28
CA LEU A 12 -48.23 4.16 18.49
C LEU A 12 -47.55 2.81 18.76
N VAL A 13 -47.67 1.89 17.81
CA VAL A 13 -46.86 0.68 17.80
C VAL A 13 -45.51 1.06 17.29
N LEU A 14 -44.53 1.23 18.19
CA LEU A 14 -43.11 1.27 17.81
C LEU A 14 -42.69 -0.14 17.41
N GLY A 15 -42.66 -0.38 16.11
CA GLY A 15 -41.99 -1.54 15.54
C GLY A 15 -40.50 -1.46 15.84
N ALA A 16 -40.02 -2.28 16.77
CA ALA A 16 -38.60 -2.53 16.95
C ALA A 16 -38.09 -3.24 15.69
N CYS A 17 -37.48 -2.50 14.77
CA CYS A 17 -36.61 -3.07 13.76
C CYS A 17 -35.42 -3.71 14.48
N GLY A 18 -35.48 -5.01 14.68
CA GLY A 18 -34.35 -5.80 15.07
C GLY A 18 -33.30 -5.71 13.96
N ASP A 19 -32.21 -5.02 14.25
CA ASP A 19 -31.06 -4.91 13.38
C ASP A 19 -30.29 -6.25 13.42
N SER A 20 -30.80 -7.21 12.64
CA SER A 20 -30.02 -8.40 12.31
C SER A 20 -29.14 -8.05 11.11
N GLY A 21 -28.21 -7.14 11.32
CA GLY A 21 -27.16 -6.89 10.34
C GLY A 21 -26.46 -8.20 10.04
N PRO A 22 -26.20 -8.53 8.75
CA PRO A 22 -25.45 -9.72 8.41
C PRO A 22 -24.09 -9.60 9.11
N ARG A 23 -23.75 -10.61 9.93
CA ARG A 23 -22.39 -10.74 10.47
C ARG A 23 -21.46 -10.72 9.30
N GLN A 24 -20.77 -9.61 9.12
CA GLN A 24 -19.68 -9.54 8.15
C GLN A 24 -18.69 -10.61 8.59
N ALA A 25 -18.54 -11.63 7.75
CA ALA A 25 -17.43 -12.55 7.85
C ALA A 25 -16.14 -11.70 7.91
N PRO A 26 -15.12 -12.10 8.69
CA PRO A 26 -13.88 -11.34 8.76
C PRO A 26 -13.43 -11.09 7.33
N ASN A 27 -13.34 -9.84 6.94
CA ASN A 27 -12.85 -9.41 5.64
C ASN A 27 -11.45 -9.98 5.50
N LYS A 28 -11.36 -11.15 4.88
CA LYS A 28 -10.13 -11.60 4.28
C LYS A 28 -9.83 -10.55 3.22
N ALA A 29 -8.98 -9.58 3.56
CA ALA A 29 -8.59 -8.55 2.63
C ALA A 29 -8.11 -9.26 1.37
N ILE A 30 -8.93 -9.20 0.32
CA ILE A 30 -8.52 -9.69 -0.99
C ILE A 30 -7.42 -8.73 -1.40
N LYS A 31 -6.18 -9.21 -1.33
CA LYS A 31 -5.02 -8.45 -1.80
C LYS A 31 -5.16 -8.35 -3.32
N VAL A 32 -5.78 -7.27 -3.77
CA VAL A 32 -5.81 -6.93 -5.19
C VAL A 32 -4.41 -6.41 -5.52
N VAL A 33 -3.58 -7.26 -6.05
CA VAL A 33 -2.32 -6.83 -6.66
C VAL A 33 -2.70 -6.08 -7.93
N SER A 34 -2.40 -4.80 -7.97
CA SER A 34 -2.66 -4.00 -9.16
C SER A 34 -1.76 -4.43 -10.32
N THR A 35 -2.15 -4.08 -11.53
CA THR A 35 -1.35 -4.36 -12.73
C THR A 35 0.04 -3.72 -12.60
N GLU A 36 0.13 -2.51 -12.04
CA GLU A 36 1.37 -1.76 -11.84
C GLU A 36 2.30 -2.46 -10.85
N GLN A 37 1.78 -2.90 -9.71
CA GLN A 37 2.54 -3.67 -8.73
C GLN A 37 3.00 -5.03 -9.32
N ALA A 38 2.12 -5.72 -10.03
CA ALA A 38 2.47 -7.00 -10.68
C ALA A 38 3.58 -6.83 -11.75
N GLN A 39 3.60 -5.72 -12.46
CA GLN A 39 4.64 -5.43 -13.45
C GLN A 39 6.02 -5.29 -12.82
N LEU A 40 6.14 -4.68 -11.65
CA LEU A 40 7.43 -4.54 -10.95
C LEU A 40 8.08 -5.90 -10.67
N HIS A 41 7.28 -6.90 -10.32
CA HIS A 41 7.78 -8.26 -10.07
C HIS A 41 8.26 -9.01 -11.32
N GLN A 42 7.88 -8.54 -12.50
CA GLN A 42 8.27 -9.15 -13.77
C GLN A 42 9.53 -8.53 -14.37
N LEU A 43 9.98 -7.41 -13.83
CA LEU A 43 11.17 -6.71 -14.31
C LEU A 43 12.44 -7.50 -13.96
N ASP A 44 13.37 -7.52 -14.90
CA ASP A 44 14.76 -7.91 -14.62
C ASP A 44 15.51 -6.82 -13.83
N ALA A 45 16.72 -7.12 -13.41
CA ALA A 45 17.52 -6.22 -12.57
C ALA A 45 17.73 -4.84 -13.21
N LEU A 46 17.97 -4.79 -14.53
CA LEU A 46 18.15 -3.53 -15.24
C LEU A 46 16.89 -2.68 -15.25
N ASN A 47 15.80 -3.26 -15.69
CA ASN A 47 14.53 -2.55 -15.82
C ASN A 47 13.96 -2.15 -14.46
N LEU A 48 14.15 -2.99 -13.43
CA LEU A 48 13.80 -2.64 -12.05
C LEU A 48 14.67 -1.46 -11.57
N ALA A 49 15.98 -1.47 -11.82
CA ALA A 49 16.84 -0.35 -11.46
C ALA A 49 16.39 0.95 -12.10
N ILE A 50 16.00 0.93 -13.37
CA ILE A 50 15.49 2.10 -14.09
C ILE A 50 14.19 2.60 -13.47
N ALA A 51 13.25 1.69 -13.19
CA ALA A 51 11.95 2.05 -12.61
C ALA A 51 12.11 2.69 -11.22
N LEU A 52 12.89 2.06 -10.33
CA LEU A 52 13.10 2.56 -8.97
C LEU A 52 13.91 3.85 -8.96
N LYS A 53 14.92 3.97 -9.83
CA LYS A 53 15.69 5.22 -9.98
C LYS A 53 14.78 6.37 -10.43
N ARG A 54 13.86 6.11 -11.34
CA ARG A 54 12.89 7.13 -11.77
C ARG A 54 12.02 7.58 -10.59
N ALA A 55 11.45 6.65 -9.83
CA ALA A 55 10.65 6.97 -8.65
C ALA A 55 11.42 7.82 -7.62
N ILE A 56 12.69 7.50 -7.38
CA ILE A 56 13.56 8.28 -6.47
C ILE A 56 13.75 9.70 -7.00
N ARG A 57 14.01 9.86 -8.29
CA ARG A 57 14.19 11.18 -8.92
C ARG A 57 12.91 11.99 -8.97
N ASP A 58 11.78 11.38 -9.24
CA ASP A 58 10.47 12.03 -9.26
C ASP A 58 10.08 12.53 -7.85
N ALA A 59 10.58 11.87 -6.79
CA ALA A 59 10.49 12.35 -5.41
C ALA A 59 11.48 13.48 -5.07
N GLY A 60 12.26 13.97 -6.04
CA GLY A 60 13.27 15.02 -5.83
C GLY A 60 14.56 14.53 -5.15
N LEU A 61 14.79 13.23 -5.10
CA LEU A 61 15.92 12.62 -4.40
C LEU A 61 17.02 12.15 -5.37
N GLY A 62 18.24 12.02 -4.86
CA GLY A 62 19.42 11.69 -5.67
C GLY A 62 19.67 10.18 -5.74
N CYS A 63 19.86 9.68 -6.95
CA CYS A 63 20.38 8.35 -7.23
C CYS A 63 21.03 8.35 -8.63
N THR A 64 22.32 8.24 -8.71
CA THR A 64 23.02 8.21 -10.00
C THR A 64 22.92 6.81 -10.61
N ARG A 65 23.17 5.79 -9.80
CA ARG A 65 23.11 4.38 -10.21
C ARG A 65 22.53 3.53 -9.09
N VAL A 66 21.66 2.61 -9.44
CA VAL A 66 21.18 1.56 -8.54
C VAL A 66 22.15 0.39 -8.62
N LYS A 67 22.76 0.04 -7.49
CA LYS A 67 23.74 -1.05 -7.36
C LYS A 67 23.13 -2.35 -6.89
N ASP A 68 22.01 -2.27 -6.19
CA ASP A 68 21.25 -3.41 -5.71
C ASP A 68 19.81 -2.98 -5.46
N ALA A 69 18.84 -3.82 -5.76
CA ALA A 69 17.42 -3.55 -5.51
C ALA A 69 16.62 -4.84 -5.39
N GLY A 70 15.48 -4.74 -4.77
CA GLY A 70 14.56 -5.87 -4.69
C GLY A 70 13.32 -5.58 -3.87
N PHE A 71 12.45 -6.56 -3.87
CA PHE A 71 11.21 -6.55 -3.11
C PHE A 71 11.48 -6.86 -1.64
N VAL A 72 10.85 -6.11 -0.76
CA VAL A 72 10.95 -6.26 0.69
C VAL A 72 9.71 -6.93 1.26
N GLY A 73 8.54 -6.46 0.88
CA GLY A 73 7.28 -6.97 1.42
C GLY A 73 6.11 -6.08 1.11
N THR A 74 4.99 -6.38 1.73
CA THR A 74 3.77 -5.58 1.63
C THR A 74 3.55 -4.88 2.96
N TYR A 75 3.23 -3.60 2.91
CA TYR A 75 2.82 -2.80 4.05
C TYR A 75 1.47 -2.16 3.73
N GLU A 76 0.42 -2.58 4.43
CA GLU A 76 -0.97 -2.25 4.09
C GLU A 76 -1.29 -2.66 2.64
N ASN A 77 -1.67 -1.72 1.78
CA ASN A 77 -1.91 -1.93 0.34
C ASN A 77 -0.73 -1.52 -0.55
N LEU A 78 0.40 -1.15 0.05
CA LEU A 78 1.61 -0.76 -0.65
C LEU A 78 2.58 -1.93 -0.77
N GLU A 79 3.29 -2.00 -1.86
CA GLU A 79 4.45 -2.88 -2.02
C GLU A 79 5.73 -2.12 -1.73
N MET A 80 6.49 -2.61 -0.78
CA MET A 80 7.76 -2.01 -0.44
C MET A 80 8.88 -2.65 -1.23
N TRP A 81 9.62 -1.80 -1.90
CA TRP A 81 10.84 -2.10 -2.62
C TRP A 81 11.99 -1.33 -2.00
N THR A 82 13.21 -1.79 -2.18
CA THR A 82 14.39 -1.02 -1.80
C THR A 82 15.37 -0.95 -2.94
N ALA A 83 16.06 0.20 -3.03
CA ALA A 83 17.11 0.43 -4.00
C ALA A 83 18.33 1.04 -3.30
N ARG A 84 19.47 0.39 -3.43
CA ARG A 84 20.75 0.91 -2.95
C ARG A 84 21.44 1.67 -4.06
N CYS A 85 21.58 2.98 -3.86
CA CYS A 85 22.38 3.85 -4.70
C CYS A 85 23.84 3.90 -4.20
N GLU A 86 24.63 4.87 -4.59
CA GLU A 86 26.06 4.94 -4.26
C GLU A 86 26.29 4.99 -2.74
N THR A 87 25.62 5.92 -2.06
CA THR A 87 25.84 6.21 -0.63
C THR A 87 24.60 6.04 0.22
N ARG A 88 23.43 5.87 -0.40
CA ARG A 88 22.13 5.79 0.27
C ARG A 88 21.32 4.60 -0.18
N GLN A 89 20.49 4.14 0.72
CA GLN A 89 19.49 3.13 0.44
C GLN A 89 18.09 3.74 0.61
N TRP A 90 17.28 3.58 -0.41
CA TRP A 90 15.94 4.15 -0.48
C TRP A 90 14.89 3.05 -0.35
N ALA A 91 13.86 3.31 0.43
CA ALA A 91 12.63 2.53 0.46
C ALA A 91 11.62 3.18 -0.49
N ILE A 92 11.05 2.40 -1.39
CA ILE A 92 10.05 2.83 -2.35
C ILE A 92 8.76 2.06 -2.06
N PHE A 93 7.72 2.78 -1.68
CA PHE A 93 6.38 2.22 -1.44
C PHE A 93 5.53 2.46 -2.68
N ALA A 94 5.29 1.41 -3.44
CA ALA A 94 4.50 1.42 -4.67
C ALA A 94 3.02 1.18 -4.35
N GLY A 95 2.19 2.12 -4.70
CA GLY A 95 0.74 2.04 -4.56
C GLY A 95 0.08 1.26 -5.70
N PRO A 96 -1.15 0.76 -5.49
CA PRO A 96 -1.90 0.07 -6.53
C PRO A 96 -2.34 0.98 -7.69
N ASP A 97 -2.27 2.27 -7.50
CA ASP A 97 -2.58 3.31 -8.49
C ASP A 97 -1.35 3.78 -9.29
N GLY A 98 -0.21 3.11 -9.13
CA GLY A 98 1.06 3.50 -9.75
C GLY A 98 1.79 4.64 -9.05
N SER A 99 1.25 5.16 -7.94
CA SER A 99 1.96 6.14 -7.11
C SER A 99 3.15 5.52 -6.39
N ALA A 100 4.15 6.34 -6.09
CA ALA A 100 5.30 5.91 -5.32
C ALA A 100 5.64 6.94 -4.23
N GLN A 101 5.93 6.45 -3.04
CA GLN A 101 6.50 7.24 -1.95
C GLN A 101 7.91 6.75 -1.67
N VAL A 102 8.84 7.67 -1.51
CA VAL A 102 10.25 7.34 -1.28
C VAL A 102 10.71 7.88 0.06
N ARG A 103 11.42 7.05 0.81
CA ARG A 103 12.01 7.40 2.12
C ARG A 103 13.46 6.93 2.21
N ASP A 104 14.28 7.63 2.97
CA ASP A 104 15.60 7.11 3.32
C ASP A 104 15.44 5.95 4.32
N CYS A 105 16.12 4.84 4.06
CA CYS A 105 16.07 3.68 4.93
C CYS A 105 16.57 3.96 6.35
N VAL A 106 17.50 4.91 6.50
CA VAL A 106 18.01 5.33 7.82
C VAL A 106 16.93 5.98 8.65
N ASP A 107 16.06 6.79 8.01
CA ASP A 107 14.99 7.51 8.71
C ASP A 107 13.81 6.61 9.08
N MET A 108 13.80 5.37 8.64
CA MET A 108 12.71 4.43 8.93
C MET A 108 12.90 3.70 10.26
N ALA A 109 14.08 3.75 10.84
CA ALA A 109 14.37 3.10 12.12
C ALA A 109 13.44 3.63 13.23
N GLY A 110 12.76 2.73 13.94
CA GLY A 110 11.86 3.08 15.03
C GLY A 110 10.48 3.63 14.62
N THR A 111 10.17 3.68 13.33
CA THR A 111 8.88 4.22 12.83
C THR A 111 7.76 3.18 12.75
N GLY A 112 8.06 1.91 12.98
CA GLY A 112 7.13 0.79 12.78
C GLY A 112 6.99 0.34 11.33
N LEU A 113 7.68 0.97 10.39
CA LEU A 113 7.76 0.55 8.99
C LEU A 113 8.71 -0.66 8.83
N PRO A 114 8.51 -1.50 7.80
CA PRO A 114 9.43 -2.60 7.54
C PRO A 114 10.86 -2.12 7.29
N THR A 115 11.85 -2.90 7.68
CA THR A 115 13.26 -2.62 7.38
C THR A 115 13.55 -2.79 5.88
N CYS A 116 14.56 -2.08 5.39
CA CYS A 116 14.96 -2.14 3.98
C CYS A 116 15.74 -3.41 3.60
N GLU A 117 15.36 -4.54 4.15
CA GLU A 117 16.00 -5.82 3.86
C GLU A 117 15.34 -6.47 2.63
N ILE A 118 16.13 -6.71 1.57
CA ILE A 118 15.64 -7.35 0.36
C ILE A 118 15.28 -8.81 0.66
N LYS A 119 14.04 -9.19 0.40
CA LYS A 119 13.55 -10.58 0.51
C LYS A 119 13.55 -11.30 -0.83
N GLN A 120 13.34 -10.57 -1.91
CA GLN A 120 13.31 -11.14 -3.25
C GLN A 120 14.03 -10.23 -4.23
N ARG A 121 15.01 -10.80 -4.96
CA ARG A 121 15.74 -10.11 -6.02
C ARG A 121 15.13 -10.41 -7.39
N PRO A 122 15.24 -9.46 -8.34
CA PRO A 122 14.88 -9.70 -9.72
C PRO A 122 15.88 -10.69 -10.37
N LYS A 123 15.52 -11.17 -11.54
CA LYS A 123 16.46 -11.92 -12.38
C LYS A 123 17.52 -10.98 -12.97
N GLY A 124 18.73 -11.49 -13.18
CA GLY A 124 19.82 -10.73 -13.75
C GLY A 124 20.70 -10.06 -12.69
N SER A 125 21.61 -9.20 -13.15
CA SER A 125 22.61 -8.52 -12.33
C SER A 125 22.44 -7.00 -12.42
N PHE A 126 22.77 -6.32 -11.33
CA PHE A 126 22.91 -4.86 -11.28
C PHE A 126 24.31 -4.41 -11.65
N ASP A 127 25.23 -5.33 -11.89
CA ASP A 127 26.61 -5.02 -12.27
C ASP A 127 26.60 -4.32 -13.62
N GLY A 128 26.95 -3.05 -13.58
CA GLY A 128 26.82 -2.15 -14.71
C GLY A 128 27.87 -2.35 -15.80
N SER A 129 28.02 -3.53 -16.31
CA SER A 129 28.54 -3.76 -17.65
C SER A 129 27.41 -3.47 -18.65
N GLN A 130 26.92 -2.23 -18.62
CA GLN A 130 25.91 -1.71 -19.54
C GLN A 130 26.40 -0.39 -20.09
#